data_d6dde7c848b399918abc323aadb9c889
#
_entry.id   d6dde7c848b399918abc323aadb9c889
#
_cell.length_a   1.000
_cell.length_b   1.000
_cell.length_c   1.000
_cell.angle_alpha   90.00
_cell.angle_beta   90.00
_cell.angle_gamma   90.00
#
_symmetry.space_group_name_H-M   'P 1'
#
loop_
_entity.id
_entity.type
_entity.pdbx_description
1 polymer ?
#
loop_
_entity_poly.entity_id
_entity_poly.type
_entity_poly.pdbx_seq_one_letter_code
_entity_poly.pdbx_strand_id
1 'polypeptide(L)'
;MCGIVGFTGTRAAQGVLIEGLSRLEYRGYDSAGVAIYQDGKLEVVHRKGKVSSLAHTLGHFDFAGTCGIGHTRWATHGRPSEANAHPHTSCDGRIAVVHNGIIENFADLREELQAAGHTFTSDTDTEVVPHLVEQALFEGAPDLMAAVARACERLVGAYALAVTSADEPGTIVATRKDSPLVVGQGEDGAYVASDIIAMIDATRDVVVMNDGEMARLTPEGVTYYTASGQVIEQPKVTHVDWDLDVAEKGGYPDFMLKEIHEQPRVIRDTLAGRLVGGALSIDELDLSVEELNLIDRVYIIACGTSYHAGLIAKNLIEGWARIPCECEVASEFRYRNPIITPTTLVVAVSQSGETADTLAAIRDARVKGARVFGITNVVGSPVARESDGVIYTKANKEIAVASTKSFLGQVVSLTLLAMLLAQVKGKLKMNQIRLLFRELADTADQVERILAECKPAIEEAALACKDARSALFVGRGMGAAVSREGALKLKEISYLHAESYPAGEMKHGPIALIDEGFPVIAVATKSPVYDKLVSNLQESKARGAMVVAIATEGDEEIRKHADHVIYIPKVRDAFSAITASVPLQLLARAIAVARGCDVDQPRNLAKSVTVE
;
A
#
# COMPACT_ATOMS: atom_id res chain seq x y z
N MET A 1 2.86 -8.68 0.07
CA MET A 1 4.32 -8.44 0.06
C MET A 1 4.98 -9.19 1.20
N CYS A 2 6.25 -9.58 1.01
CA CYS A 2 7.02 -10.26 2.04
C CYS A 2 7.83 -9.28 2.90
N GLY A 3 8.35 -9.73 4.06
CA GLY A 3 9.23 -8.95 4.92
C GLY A 3 10.60 -9.62 5.05
N ILE A 4 11.67 -8.86 4.78
CA ILE A 4 13.07 -9.28 4.98
C ILE A 4 13.62 -8.56 6.20
N VAL A 5 14.36 -9.30 7.04
CA VAL A 5 15.22 -8.77 8.10
C VAL A 5 16.54 -9.55 8.10
N GLY A 6 17.66 -8.86 8.13
CA GLY A 6 18.97 -9.44 8.36
C GLY A 6 19.74 -8.62 9.39
N PHE A 7 20.53 -9.29 10.18
CA PHE A 7 21.35 -8.71 11.24
C PHE A 7 22.70 -9.43 11.34
N THR A 8 23.75 -8.66 11.50
CA THR A 8 25.07 -9.14 11.90
C THR A 8 25.71 -8.16 12.87
N GLY A 9 26.20 -8.63 14.01
CA GLY A 9 26.67 -7.72 15.05
C GLY A 9 27.17 -8.42 16.31
N THR A 10 26.95 -7.80 17.46
CA THR A 10 27.49 -8.21 18.75
C THR A 10 26.50 -8.95 19.65
N ARG A 11 25.19 -8.87 19.37
CA ARG A 11 24.15 -9.57 20.16
C ARG A 11 23.57 -10.76 19.39
N ALA A 12 22.85 -11.63 20.08
CA ALA A 12 22.19 -12.78 19.46
C ALA A 12 21.18 -12.33 18.39
N ALA A 13 21.32 -12.86 17.17
CA ALA A 13 20.49 -12.50 16.03
C ALA A 13 19.03 -12.92 16.20
N GLN A 14 18.75 -14.03 16.94
CA GLN A 14 17.39 -14.55 17.12
C GLN A 14 16.39 -13.49 17.59
N GLY A 15 16.72 -12.73 18.63
CA GLY A 15 15.85 -11.68 19.16
C GLY A 15 15.60 -10.56 18.15
N VAL A 16 16.66 -10.09 17.50
CA VAL A 16 16.61 -9.02 16.48
C VAL A 16 15.72 -9.42 15.32
N LEU A 17 15.89 -10.64 14.80
CA LEU A 17 15.13 -11.14 13.66
C LEU A 17 13.64 -11.26 14.02
N ILE A 18 13.29 -11.85 15.16
CA ILE A 18 11.88 -12.01 15.57
C ILE A 18 11.22 -10.65 15.80
N GLU A 19 11.89 -9.71 16.44
CA GLU A 19 11.38 -8.37 16.66
C GLU A 19 11.13 -7.64 15.33
N GLY A 20 12.13 -7.62 14.46
CA GLY A 20 12.02 -7.00 13.14
C GLY A 20 10.94 -7.65 12.27
N LEU A 21 10.86 -8.99 12.23
CA LEU A 21 9.83 -9.72 11.48
C LEU A 21 8.43 -9.45 12.03
N SER A 22 8.25 -9.35 13.36
CA SER A 22 6.96 -9.02 13.97
C SER A 22 6.46 -7.65 13.52
N ARG A 23 7.36 -6.69 13.33
CA ARG A 23 7.04 -5.35 12.80
C ARG A 23 6.74 -5.36 11.31
N LEU A 24 7.21 -6.37 10.56
CA LEU A 24 6.95 -6.55 9.14
C LEU A 24 5.78 -7.48 8.83
N GLU A 25 5.12 -8.06 9.84
CA GLU A 25 4.06 -9.04 9.66
C GLU A 25 2.87 -8.49 8.84
N TYR A 26 2.61 -7.18 8.89
CA TYR A 26 1.62 -6.53 8.03
C TYR A 26 1.91 -6.66 6.52
N ARG A 27 3.17 -6.99 6.14
CA ARG A 27 3.57 -7.23 4.74
C ARG A 27 3.27 -8.66 4.28
N GLY A 28 3.34 -9.65 5.18
CA GLY A 28 3.05 -11.05 4.85
C GLY A 28 3.02 -11.90 6.12
N TYR A 29 2.14 -12.89 6.16
CA TYR A 29 1.89 -13.71 7.35
C TYR A 29 1.49 -15.16 7.03
N ASP A 30 1.74 -15.62 5.78
CA ASP A 30 1.42 -16.99 5.35
C ASP A 30 2.40 -18.03 5.90
N SER A 31 3.66 -17.62 6.04
CA SER A 31 4.72 -18.37 6.70
C SER A 31 5.85 -17.44 7.13
N ALA A 32 6.67 -17.88 8.07
CA ALA A 32 7.85 -17.17 8.54
C ALA A 32 9.00 -18.14 8.77
N GLY A 33 10.23 -17.65 8.68
CA GLY A 33 11.42 -18.44 8.98
C GLY A 33 12.68 -17.59 9.17
N VAL A 34 13.68 -18.22 9.77
CA VAL A 34 15.00 -17.62 10.00
C VAL A 34 16.10 -18.62 9.65
N ALA A 35 17.26 -18.08 9.26
CA ALA A 35 18.53 -18.81 9.20
C ALA A 35 19.54 -18.06 10.06
N ILE A 36 20.14 -18.74 11.03
CA ILE A 36 21.10 -18.16 11.99
C ILE A 36 22.40 -18.96 11.91
N TYR A 37 23.50 -18.25 11.72
CA TYR A 37 24.83 -18.89 11.77
C TYR A 37 25.17 -19.28 13.21
N GLN A 38 25.43 -20.56 13.43
CA GLN A 38 25.88 -21.09 14.72
C GLN A 38 26.77 -22.31 14.55
N ASP A 39 27.89 -22.34 15.26
CA ASP A 39 28.81 -23.51 15.35
C ASP A 39 29.25 -24.07 13.98
N GLY A 40 29.51 -23.17 13.01
CA GLY A 40 30.03 -23.55 11.69
C GLY A 40 28.95 -23.92 10.65
N LYS A 41 27.68 -23.77 10.97
CA LYS A 41 26.55 -24.07 10.07
C LYS A 41 25.42 -23.04 10.18
N LEU A 42 24.49 -23.12 9.23
CA LEU A 42 23.26 -22.34 9.25
C LEU A 42 22.14 -23.20 9.86
N GLU A 43 21.60 -22.75 10.99
CA GLU A 43 20.40 -23.32 11.60
C GLU A 43 19.17 -22.65 11.02
N VAL A 44 18.32 -23.43 10.33
CA VAL A 44 17.14 -22.91 9.61
C VAL A 44 15.87 -23.42 10.28
N VAL A 45 14.98 -22.48 10.61
CA VAL A 45 13.67 -22.80 11.25
C VAL A 45 12.56 -22.14 10.48
N HIS A 46 11.58 -22.94 10.05
CA HIS A 46 10.38 -22.49 9.32
C HIS A 46 9.12 -22.74 10.10
N ARG A 47 8.09 -21.88 9.95
CA ARG A 47 6.72 -22.13 10.40
C ARG A 47 5.71 -21.57 9.41
N LYS A 48 4.67 -22.36 9.17
CA LYS A 48 3.47 -21.87 8.50
C LYS A 48 2.68 -20.97 9.45
N GLY A 49 2.18 -19.83 8.94
CA GLY A 49 1.38 -18.85 9.68
C GLY A 49 2.20 -17.69 10.21
N LYS A 50 1.67 -17.02 11.24
CA LYS A 50 2.20 -15.77 11.80
C LYS A 50 3.57 -15.93 12.47
N VAL A 51 4.30 -14.81 12.59
CA VAL A 51 5.63 -14.74 13.28
C VAL A 51 5.55 -15.23 14.72
N SER A 52 4.41 -15.07 15.39
CA SER A 52 4.19 -15.60 16.75
C SER A 52 4.38 -17.13 16.83
N SER A 53 4.01 -17.87 15.78
CA SER A 53 4.22 -19.33 15.72
C SER A 53 5.71 -19.68 15.58
N LEU A 54 6.45 -18.90 14.80
CA LEU A 54 7.90 -19.02 14.67
C LEU A 54 8.59 -18.68 16.00
N ALA A 55 8.21 -17.57 16.64
CA ALA A 55 8.74 -17.12 17.91
C ALA A 55 8.52 -18.17 19.04
N HIS A 56 7.32 -18.77 19.09
CA HIS A 56 7.05 -19.85 20.03
C HIS A 56 7.99 -21.05 19.83
N THR A 57 8.22 -21.44 18.58
CA THR A 57 9.15 -22.54 18.28
C THR A 57 10.59 -22.18 18.65
N LEU A 58 11.05 -20.99 18.28
CA LEU A 58 12.39 -20.53 18.59
C LEU A 58 12.64 -20.37 20.09
N GLY A 59 11.58 -20.15 20.90
CA GLY A 59 11.68 -20.15 22.36
C GLY A 59 12.13 -21.47 22.98
N HIS A 60 12.16 -22.56 22.21
CA HIS A 60 12.73 -23.85 22.62
C HIS A 60 14.19 -24.03 22.22
N PHE A 61 14.79 -23.06 21.52
CA PHE A 61 16.17 -23.05 21.09
C PHE A 61 16.89 -21.82 21.68
N ASP A 62 18.14 -21.98 22.01
CA ASP A 62 19.01 -20.90 22.48
C ASP A 62 20.11 -20.66 21.44
N PHE A 63 19.76 -19.94 20.35
CA PHE A 63 20.71 -19.60 19.31
C PHE A 63 21.54 -18.38 19.75
N ALA A 64 22.79 -18.63 20.12
CA ALA A 64 23.75 -17.59 20.49
C ALA A 64 24.41 -16.90 19.27
N GLY A 65 24.14 -17.40 18.06
CA GLY A 65 24.69 -16.84 16.82
C GLY A 65 24.33 -15.38 16.62
N THR A 66 25.31 -14.57 16.19
CA THR A 66 25.20 -13.11 16.06
C THR A 66 24.96 -12.62 14.63
N CYS A 67 24.81 -13.55 13.68
CA CYS A 67 24.51 -13.28 12.29
C CYS A 67 23.35 -14.14 11.81
N GLY A 68 22.38 -13.54 11.12
CA GLY A 68 21.27 -14.28 10.55
C GLY A 68 20.37 -13.44 9.67
N ILE A 69 19.51 -14.13 8.92
CA ILE A 69 18.50 -13.57 8.05
C ILE A 69 17.13 -14.18 8.37
N GLY A 70 16.07 -13.41 8.18
CA GLY A 70 14.73 -13.86 8.45
C GLY A 70 13.72 -13.27 7.47
N HIS A 71 12.57 -13.93 7.40
CA HIS A 71 11.56 -13.61 6.40
C HIS A 71 10.13 -13.86 6.89
N THR A 72 9.20 -12.97 6.50
CA THR A 72 7.76 -13.22 6.52
C THR A 72 7.25 -13.29 5.09
N ARG A 73 6.55 -14.37 4.74
CA ARG A 73 6.17 -14.66 3.37
C ARG A 73 4.70 -14.33 3.10
N TRP A 74 4.48 -13.70 1.96
CA TRP A 74 3.24 -13.66 1.21
C TRP A 74 3.39 -14.57 -0.02
N ALA A 75 2.61 -15.65 -0.09
CA ALA A 75 2.80 -16.69 -1.10
C ALA A 75 2.41 -16.18 -2.50
N THR A 76 3.36 -16.20 -3.43
CA THR A 76 3.18 -15.97 -4.88
C THR A 76 3.28 -17.29 -5.65
N HIS A 77 4.39 -18.03 -5.47
CA HIS A 77 4.64 -19.34 -6.06
C HIS A 77 4.75 -20.41 -4.97
N GLY A 78 4.03 -21.52 -5.12
CA GLY A 78 3.94 -22.56 -4.11
C GLY A 78 3.02 -22.19 -2.94
N ARG A 79 2.13 -23.11 -2.55
CA ARG A 79 1.17 -22.92 -1.45
C ARG A 79 1.87 -22.64 -0.11
N PRO A 80 1.22 -21.94 0.85
CA PRO A 80 1.77 -21.77 2.20
C PRO A 80 2.04 -23.10 2.90
N SER A 81 3.33 -23.40 3.12
CA SER A 81 3.81 -24.61 3.80
C SER A 81 5.18 -24.31 4.43
N GLU A 82 5.68 -25.18 5.30
CA GLU A 82 7.03 -25.03 5.85
C GLU A 82 8.10 -25.22 4.77
N ALA A 83 7.93 -26.15 3.82
CA ALA A 83 8.86 -26.35 2.72
C ALA A 83 8.98 -25.15 1.78
N ASN A 84 7.90 -24.38 1.63
CA ASN A 84 7.86 -23.20 0.77
C ASN A 84 8.12 -21.90 1.56
N ALA A 85 8.45 -21.98 2.86
CA ALA A 85 8.84 -20.82 3.67
C ALA A 85 10.31 -20.46 3.40
N HIS A 86 10.61 -19.15 3.44
CA HIS A 86 12.00 -18.67 3.41
C HIS A 86 12.60 -18.69 4.83
N PRO A 87 13.93 -18.79 4.96
CA PRO A 87 14.98 -18.85 3.93
C PRO A 87 15.05 -20.17 3.17
N HIS A 88 15.44 -20.15 1.87
CA HIS A 88 15.82 -21.34 1.12
C HIS A 88 17.33 -21.53 1.17
N THR A 89 17.79 -22.79 1.06
CA THR A 89 19.23 -23.12 1.18
C THR A 89 19.77 -23.78 -0.08
N SER A 90 21.11 -23.73 -0.22
CA SER A 90 21.87 -24.56 -1.18
C SER A 90 21.74 -26.05 -0.86
N CYS A 91 22.20 -26.93 -1.78
CA CYS A 91 22.15 -28.38 -1.62
C CYS A 91 22.83 -28.87 -0.35
N ASP A 92 23.93 -28.25 0.03
CA ASP A 92 24.73 -28.59 1.23
C ASP A 92 24.28 -27.84 2.49
N GLY A 93 23.29 -26.94 2.39
CA GLY A 93 22.78 -26.10 3.47
C GLY A 93 23.73 -25.00 3.94
N ARG A 94 24.81 -24.71 3.20
CA ARG A 94 25.83 -23.72 3.60
C ARG A 94 25.50 -22.30 3.19
N ILE A 95 24.57 -22.10 2.26
CA ILE A 95 24.06 -20.79 1.79
C ILE A 95 22.59 -20.70 2.13
N ALA A 96 22.15 -19.59 2.70
CA ALA A 96 20.75 -19.30 2.92
C ALA A 96 20.36 -17.97 2.27
N VAL A 97 19.15 -17.94 1.69
CA VAL A 97 18.63 -16.80 0.94
C VAL A 97 17.19 -16.48 1.37
N VAL A 98 16.93 -15.20 1.61
CA VAL A 98 15.56 -14.66 1.70
C VAL A 98 15.31 -13.72 0.51
N HIS A 99 14.08 -13.73 0.00
CA HIS A 99 13.71 -13.03 -1.22
C HIS A 99 12.33 -12.39 -1.12
N ASN A 100 12.23 -11.15 -1.56
CA ASN A 100 10.98 -10.47 -1.88
C ASN A 100 10.94 -10.19 -3.37
N GLY A 101 9.91 -10.62 -4.06
CA GLY A 101 9.75 -10.41 -5.49
C GLY A 101 9.25 -11.65 -6.23
N ILE A 102 9.52 -11.70 -7.52
CA ILE A 102 9.26 -12.86 -8.40
C ILE A 102 10.44 -13.00 -9.36
N ILE A 103 11.00 -14.20 -9.43
CA ILE A 103 11.99 -14.58 -10.44
C ILE A 103 11.22 -15.19 -11.63
N GLU A 104 11.00 -14.38 -12.67
CA GLU A 104 10.13 -14.74 -13.80
C GLU A 104 10.66 -15.93 -14.63
N ASN A 105 11.99 -16.05 -14.75
CA ASN A 105 12.65 -17.12 -15.49
C ASN A 105 13.04 -18.33 -14.61
N PHE A 106 12.42 -18.47 -13.43
CA PHE A 106 12.77 -19.54 -12.47
C PHE A 106 12.60 -20.96 -13.04
N ALA A 107 11.63 -21.17 -13.92
CA ALA A 107 11.36 -22.49 -14.48
C ALA A 107 12.55 -22.99 -15.33
N ASP A 108 13.07 -22.12 -16.20
CA ASP A 108 14.23 -22.44 -17.06
C ASP A 108 15.50 -22.63 -16.22
N LEU A 109 15.71 -21.75 -15.23
CA LEU A 109 16.85 -21.86 -14.31
C LEU A 109 16.79 -23.12 -13.47
N ARG A 110 15.60 -23.53 -13.02
CA ARG A 110 15.41 -24.76 -12.25
C ARG A 110 15.74 -25.99 -13.08
N GLU A 111 15.29 -26.06 -14.33
CA GLU A 111 15.59 -27.19 -15.23
C GLU A 111 17.10 -27.30 -15.49
N GLU A 112 17.78 -26.20 -15.76
CA GLU A 112 19.22 -26.14 -15.94
C GLU A 112 19.99 -26.59 -14.69
N LEU A 113 19.64 -26.06 -13.51
CA LEU A 113 20.30 -26.40 -12.24
C LEU A 113 20.05 -27.87 -11.85
N GLN A 114 18.87 -28.41 -12.12
CA GLN A 114 18.59 -29.85 -11.94
C GLN A 114 19.46 -30.71 -12.86
N ALA A 115 19.64 -30.29 -14.11
CA ALA A 115 20.54 -30.97 -15.04
C ALA A 115 22.01 -30.89 -14.59
N ALA A 116 22.42 -29.83 -13.87
CA ALA A 116 23.72 -29.68 -13.24
C ALA A 116 23.87 -30.48 -11.93
N GLY A 117 22.81 -31.10 -11.43
CA GLY A 117 22.83 -31.98 -10.25
C GLY A 117 22.28 -31.34 -8.95
N HIS A 118 21.74 -30.12 -9.02
CA HIS A 118 21.11 -29.49 -7.85
C HIS A 118 19.76 -30.13 -7.52
N THR A 119 19.45 -30.24 -6.24
CA THR A 119 18.20 -30.84 -5.75
C THR A 119 17.30 -29.77 -5.15
N PHE A 120 16.06 -29.69 -5.63
CA PHE A 120 15.06 -28.73 -5.16
C PHE A 120 14.08 -29.39 -4.18
N THR A 121 13.74 -28.66 -3.12
CA THR A 121 12.88 -29.14 -2.02
C THR A 121 11.56 -28.35 -1.91
N SER A 122 11.44 -27.23 -2.61
CA SER A 122 10.25 -26.37 -2.60
C SER A 122 9.65 -26.17 -4.00
N ASP A 123 8.44 -25.59 -4.01
CA ASP A 123 7.76 -25.18 -5.25
C ASP A 123 7.99 -23.68 -5.56
N THR A 124 8.86 -22.99 -4.81
CA THR A 124 9.06 -21.55 -4.95
C THR A 124 9.98 -21.21 -6.13
N ASP A 125 9.80 -20.02 -6.65
CA ASP A 125 10.72 -19.40 -7.61
C ASP A 125 12.08 -19.04 -6.95
N THR A 126 12.07 -18.74 -5.67
CA THR A 126 13.23 -18.29 -4.90
C THR A 126 14.33 -19.33 -4.79
N GLU A 127 14.00 -20.62 -4.74
CA GLU A 127 14.99 -21.69 -4.49
C GLU A 127 16.05 -21.81 -5.59
N VAL A 128 15.82 -21.23 -6.78
CA VAL A 128 16.89 -21.14 -7.80
C VAL A 128 18.06 -20.26 -7.35
N VAL A 129 17.84 -19.28 -6.46
CA VAL A 129 18.84 -18.29 -6.08
C VAL A 129 19.98 -18.92 -5.25
N PRO A 130 19.74 -19.66 -4.14
CA PRO A 130 20.83 -20.29 -3.40
C PRO A 130 21.60 -21.30 -4.24
N HIS A 131 20.94 -22.01 -5.19
CA HIS A 131 21.63 -22.93 -6.10
C HIS A 131 22.48 -22.20 -7.15
N LEU A 132 22.06 -21.05 -7.66
CA LEU A 132 22.87 -20.21 -8.54
C LEU A 132 24.11 -19.67 -7.81
N VAL A 133 23.98 -19.26 -6.55
CA VAL A 133 25.10 -18.79 -5.72
C VAL A 133 26.07 -19.94 -5.44
N GLU A 134 25.57 -21.13 -5.09
CA GLU A 134 26.36 -22.37 -4.91
C GLU A 134 27.13 -22.72 -6.18
N GLN A 135 26.47 -22.71 -7.34
CA GLN A 135 27.08 -22.97 -8.63
C GLN A 135 28.19 -21.94 -8.94
N ALA A 136 27.95 -20.65 -8.69
CA ALA A 136 28.93 -19.59 -8.93
C ALA A 136 30.18 -19.75 -8.07
N LEU A 137 30.03 -20.16 -6.80
CA LEU A 137 31.16 -20.47 -5.92
C LEU A 137 31.94 -21.70 -6.43
N PHE A 138 31.24 -22.75 -6.85
CA PHE A 138 31.86 -23.93 -7.44
C PHE A 138 32.64 -23.61 -8.73
N GLU A 139 32.13 -22.66 -9.53
CA GLU A 139 32.78 -22.15 -10.75
C GLU A 139 33.89 -21.13 -10.48
N GLY A 140 34.26 -20.94 -9.21
CA GLY A 140 35.41 -20.14 -8.81
C GLY A 140 35.09 -18.65 -8.58
N ALA A 141 33.88 -18.29 -8.14
CA ALA A 141 33.68 -16.98 -7.57
C ALA A 141 34.54 -16.83 -6.29
N PRO A 142 35.27 -15.70 -6.11
CA PRO A 142 36.22 -15.57 -5.05
C PRO A 142 35.62 -15.44 -3.64
N ASP A 143 34.38 -14.97 -3.54
CA ASP A 143 33.66 -14.76 -2.29
C ASP A 143 32.15 -14.76 -2.52
N LEU A 144 31.38 -14.69 -1.42
CA LEU A 144 29.91 -14.65 -1.46
C LEU A 144 29.39 -13.46 -2.27
N MET A 145 30.04 -12.30 -2.15
CA MET A 145 29.66 -11.09 -2.88
C MET A 145 29.70 -11.30 -4.40
N ALA A 146 30.79 -11.84 -4.91
CA ALA A 146 30.98 -12.13 -6.33
C ALA A 146 30.01 -13.23 -6.82
N ALA A 147 29.73 -14.23 -5.98
CA ALA A 147 28.80 -15.29 -6.31
C ALA A 147 27.36 -14.76 -6.43
N VAL A 148 26.92 -13.90 -5.50
CA VAL A 148 25.61 -13.24 -5.56
C VAL A 148 25.51 -12.33 -6.79
N ALA A 149 26.58 -11.57 -7.12
CA ALA A 149 26.60 -10.73 -8.32
C ALA A 149 26.40 -11.56 -9.59
N ARG A 150 27.12 -12.69 -9.76
CA ARG A 150 26.96 -13.60 -10.90
C ARG A 150 25.56 -14.23 -10.95
N ALA A 151 25.00 -14.58 -9.80
CA ALA A 151 23.63 -15.10 -9.73
C ALA A 151 22.62 -14.04 -10.23
N CYS A 152 22.75 -12.79 -9.79
CA CYS A 152 21.87 -11.68 -10.18
C CYS A 152 21.91 -11.35 -11.68
N GLU A 153 23.03 -11.56 -12.37
CA GLU A 153 23.12 -11.40 -13.83
C GLU A 153 22.21 -12.35 -14.61
N ARG A 154 21.82 -13.46 -13.98
CA ARG A 154 20.95 -14.49 -14.57
C ARG A 154 19.48 -14.33 -14.25
N LEU A 155 19.14 -13.53 -13.25
CA LEU A 155 17.76 -13.36 -12.77
C LEU A 155 17.00 -12.35 -13.64
N VAL A 156 15.78 -12.75 -14.04
CA VAL A 156 14.80 -11.86 -14.70
C VAL A 156 13.63 -11.65 -13.73
N GLY A 157 13.18 -10.40 -13.59
CA GLY A 157 12.07 -10.03 -12.71
C GLY A 157 12.51 -9.10 -11.58
N ALA A 158 11.61 -8.89 -10.62
CA ALA A 158 11.81 -8.03 -9.46
C ALA A 158 12.29 -8.84 -8.26
N TYR A 159 13.32 -8.35 -7.56
CA TYR A 159 13.84 -9.02 -6.37
C TYR A 159 14.45 -8.03 -5.35
N ALA A 160 14.35 -8.39 -4.08
CA ALA A 160 15.23 -7.95 -3.00
C ALA A 160 15.74 -9.20 -2.30
N LEU A 161 17.05 -9.33 -2.17
CA LEU A 161 17.74 -10.50 -1.64
C LEU A 161 18.57 -10.14 -0.42
N ALA A 162 18.57 -11.02 0.59
CA ALA A 162 19.61 -11.08 1.59
C ALA A 162 20.14 -12.52 1.66
N VAL A 163 21.46 -12.65 1.54
CA VAL A 163 22.18 -13.92 1.42
C VAL A 163 23.23 -14.01 2.50
N THR A 164 23.34 -15.16 3.16
CA THR A 164 24.42 -15.44 4.12
C THR A 164 24.99 -16.81 3.85
N SER A 165 26.27 -17.01 4.25
CA SER A 165 26.96 -18.28 4.05
C SER A 165 27.68 -18.74 5.33
N ALA A 166 27.68 -20.04 5.56
CA ALA A 166 28.47 -20.67 6.61
C ALA A 166 29.98 -20.58 6.36
N ASP A 167 30.41 -20.37 5.11
CA ASP A 167 31.79 -20.23 4.72
C ASP A 167 32.35 -18.81 4.94
N GLU A 168 31.48 -17.80 5.05
CA GLU A 168 31.82 -16.43 5.42
C GLU A 168 31.03 -15.99 6.66
N PRO A 169 31.39 -16.50 7.85
CA PRO A 169 30.70 -16.19 9.10
C PRO A 169 30.58 -14.69 9.35
N GLY A 170 29.40 -14.25 9.78
CA GLY A 170 29.17 -12.83 10.07
C GLY A 170 28.90 -11.95 8.84
N THR A 171 28.91 -12.53 7.63
CA THR A 171 28.65 -11.76 6.40
C THR A 171 27.22 -11.94 5.92
N ILE A 172 26.56 -10.82 5.56
CA ILE A 172 25.32 -10.80 4.80
C ILE A 172 25.57 -9.98 3.53
N VAL A 173 25.17 -10.52 2.38
CA VAL A 173 25.16 -9.79 1.10
C VAL A 173 23.71 -9.44 0.76
N ALA A 174 23.45 -8.16 0.52
CA ALA A 174 22.13 -7.65 0.19
C ALA A 174 22.15 -6.97 -1.18
N THR A 175 21.09 -7.16 -1.97
CA THR A 175 20.93 -6.52 -3.28
C THR A 175 19.46 -6.42 -3.65
N ARG A 176 19.13 -5.54 -4.61
CA ARG A 176 17.77 -5.37 -5.06
C ARG A 176 17.63 -4.99 -6.54
N LYS A 177 16.47 -5.30 -7.08
CA LYS A 177 15.94 -4.77 -8.35
C LYS A 177 14.42 -4.66 -8.23
N ASP A 178 13.89 -3.46 -8.39
CA ASP A 178 12.46 -3.10 -8.30
C ASP A 178 11.78 -3.35 -6.92
N SER A 179 12.20 -4.31 -6.11
CA SER A 179 11.69 -4.55 -4.75
C SER A 179 12.45 -3.72 -3.69
N PRO A 180 11.78 -3.17 -2.65
CA PRO A 180 12.43 -2.29 -1.68
C PRO A 180 13.40 -3.02 -0.74
N LEU A 181 14.56 -2.37 -0.48
CA LEU A 181 15.54 -2.82 0.50
C LEU A 181 16.27 -1.62 1.10
N VAL A 182 16.43 -1.62 2.41
CA VAL A 182 17.14 -0.59 3.18
C VAL A 182 18.19 -1.23 4.06
N VAL A 183 19.31 -0.51 4.23
CA VAL A 183 20.43 -0.95 5.07
C VAL A 183 20.74 0.15 6.07
N GLY A 184 21.01 -0.23 7.32
CA GLY A 184 21.34 0.69 8.40
C GLY A 184 22.46 0.17 9.28
N GLN A 185 23.21 1.10 9.91
CA GLN A 185 24.22 0.80 10.91
C GLN A 185 23.71 1.27 12.27
N GLY A 186 23.57 0.33 13.21
CA GLY A 186 23.31 0.59 14.62
C GLY A 186 24.58 0.51 15.47
N GLU A 187 24.48 0.76 16.76
CA GLU A 187 25.59 0.63 17.72
C GLU A 187 25.98 -0.84 17.93
N ASP A 188 25.07 -1.76 17.76
CA ASP A 188 25.23 -3.20 18.02
C ASP A 188 25.49 -4.04 16.76
N GLY A 189 25.49 -3.43 15.57
CA GLY A 189 25.75 -4.12 14.31
C GLY A 189 25.08 -3.51 13.10
N ALA A 190 25.17 -4.24 11.98
CA ALA A 190 24.60 -3.86 10.69
C ALA A 190 23.25 -4.57 10.46
N TYR A 191 22.32 -3.84 9.85
CA TYR A 191 20.95 -4.27 9.58
C TYR A 191 20.61 -4.15 8.12
N VAL A 192 19.85 -5.10 7.60
CA VAL A 192 19.15 -4.99 6.31
C VAL A 192 17.69 -5.35 6.49
N ALA A 193 16.79 -4.61 5.87
CA ALA A 193 15.36 -4.91 5.91
C ALA A 193 14.64 -4.42 4.67
N SER A 194 13.46 -4.99 4.43
CA SER A 194 12.58 -4.51 3.36
C SER A 194 11.80 -3.23 3.72
N ASP A 195 11.81 -2.85 5.01
CA ASP A 195 11.24 -1.58 5.50
C ASP A 195 11.97 -1.16 6.78
N ILE A 196 12.24 0.13 6.92
CA ILE A 196 12.99 0.71 8.05
C ILE A 196 12.37 0.41 9.42
N ILE A 197 11.07 0.19 9.51
CA ILE A 197 10.39 -0.10 10.79
C ILE A 197 10.96 -1.33 11.49
N ALA A 198 11.55 -2.26 10.73
CA ALA A 198 12.16 -3.45 11.29
C ALA A 198 13.43 -3.15 12.13
N MET A 199 14.08 -2.02 11.87
CA MET A 199 15.34 -1.63 12.52
C MET A 199 15.30 -0.25 13.20
N ILE A 200 14.12 0.39 13.28
CA ILE A 200 13.99 1.79 13.71
C ILE A 200 14.44 2.05 15.16
N ASP A 201 14.43 1.04 16.02
CA ASP A 201 14.95 1.14 17.39
C ASP A 201 16.48 1.09 17.42
N ALA A 202 17.11 0.46 16.43
CA ALA A 202 18.55 0.34 16.35
C ALA A 202 19.19 1.52 15.63
N THR A 203 18.53 2.01 14.58
CA THR A 203 19.01 3.16 13.81
C THR A 203 17.88 3.86 13.06
N ARG A 204 17.99 5.19 12.98
CA ARG A 204 17.12 6.06 12.16
C ARG A 204 17.80 6.53 10.88
N ASP A 205 19.09 6.28 10.77
CA ASP A 205 19.90 6.64 9.62
C ASP A 205 20.07 5.42 8.71
N VAL A 206 19.48 5.48 7.52
CA VAL A 206 19.44 4.35 6.59
C VAL A 206 19.87 4.76 5.19
N VAL A 207 20.41 3.81 4.47
CA VAL A 207 20.65 3.89 3.03
C VAL A 207 19.53 3.13 2.32
N VAL A 208 18.73 3.82 1.53
CA VAL A 208 17.76 3.21 0.63
C VAL A 208 18.53 2.77 -0.62
N MET A 209 18.64 1.47 -0.82
CA MET A 209 19.39 0.92 -1.96
C MET A 209 18.71 1.24 -3.30
N ASN A 210 19.49 1.52 -4.32
CA ASN A 210 19.02 1.64 -5.70
C ASN A 210 19.09 0.28 -6.41
N ASP A 211 18.43 0.18 -7.57
CA ASP A 211 18.41 -1.07 -8.35
C ASP A 211 19.82 -1.44 -8.83
N GLY A 212 20.18 -2.69 -8.62
CA GLY A 212 21.48 -3.25 -8.95
C GLY A 212 22.61 -2.91 -7.96
N GLU A 213 22.38 -2.01 -6.99
CA GLU A 213 23.35 -1.81 -5.92
C GLU A 213 23.43 -3.04 -5.02
N MET A 214 24.60 -3.24 -4.43
CA MET A 214 24.85 -4.32 -3.48
C MET A 214 25.42 -3.75 -2.18
N ALA A 215 25.15 -4.42 -1.07
CA ALA A 215 25.71 -4.10 0.24
C ALA A 215 26.29 -5.36 0.87
N ARG A 216 27.53 -5.26 1.39
CA ARG A 216 28.14 -6.27 2.24
C ARG A 216 28.09 -5.79 3.68
N LEU A 217 27.33 -6.49 4.51
CA LEU A 217 27.20 -6.22 5.92
C LEU A 217 28.11 -7.18 6.68
N THR A 218 28.88 -6.62 7.62
CA THR A 218 29.69 -7.37 8.58
C THR A 218 29.48 -6.80 9.98
N PRO A 219 29.92 -7.46 11.06
CA PRO A 219 29.80 -6.88 12.42
C PRO A 219 30.51 -5.52 12.56
N GLU A 220 31.53 -5.26 11.76
CA GLU A 220 32.32 -4.03 11.78
C GLU A 220 31.64 -2.88 11.01
N GLY A 221 30.73 -3.17 10.09
CA GLY A 221 30.04 -2.16 9.31
C GLY A 221 29.54 -2.62 7.94
N VAL A 222 29.14 -1.64 7.14
CA VAL A 222 28.54 -1.87 5.81
C VAL A 222 29.41 -1.26 4.72
N THR A 223 29.66 -2.02 3.68
CA THR A 223 30.28 -1.54 2.43
C THR A 223 29.26 -1.62 1.30
N TYR A 224 29.09 -0.51 0.57
CA TYR A 224 28.14 -0.41 -0.54
C TYR A 224 28.86 -0.44 -1.88
N TYR A 225 28.21 -1.04 -2.88
CA TYR A 225 28.75 -1.21 -4.23
C TYR A 225 27.71 -0.81 -5.28
N THR A 226 28.18 -0.22 -6.36
CA THR A 226 27.36 0.03 -7.54
C THR A 226 27.04 -1.28 -8.26
N ALA A 227 26.10 -1.24 -9.20
CA ALA A 227 25.80 -2.37 -10.10
C ALA A 227 27.03 -2.87 -10.89
N SER A 228 28.05 -2.04 -11.07
CA SER A 228 29.33 -2.42 -11.73
C SER A 228 30.38 -2.92 -10.75
N GLY A 229 30.06 -3.11 -9.47
CA GLY A 229 30.96 -3.61 -8.44
C GLY A 229 31.94 -2.59 -7.87
N GLN A 230 31.79 -1.29 -8.16
CA GLN A 230 32.63 -0.23 -7.59
C GLN A 230 32.15 0.16 -6.20
N VAL A 231 33.05 0.39 -5.26
CA VAL A 231 32.71 0.85 -3.91
C VAL A 231 32.06 2.25 -3.96
N ILE A 232 30.98 2.42 -3.22
CA ILE A 232 30.30 3.71 -3.01
C ILE A 232 30.84 4.28 -1.69
N GLU A 233 31.78 5.21 -1.77
CA GLU A 233 32.45 5.81 -0.60
C GLU A 233 31.51 6.69 0.24
N GLN A 234 30.53 7.33 -0.38
CA GLN A 234 29.56 8.21 0.29
C GLN A 234 28.13 7.84 -0.10
N PRO A 235 27.55 6.81 0.54
CA PRO A 235 26.16 6.44 0.29
C PRO A 235 25.23 7.54 0.78
N LYS A 236 24.09 7.73 0.08
CA LYS A 236 23.08 8.71 0.48
C LYS A 236 22.32 8.21 1.70
N VAL A 237 22.68 8.72 2.87
CA VAL A 237 21.97 8.44 4.12
C VAL A 237 20.67 9.25 4.17
N THR A 238 19.60 8.60 4.56
CA THR A 238 18.28 9.19 4.83
C THR A 238 17.98 9.08 6.31
N HIS A 239 17.78 10.23 6.98
CA HIS A 239 17.33 10.26 8.37
C HIS A 239 15.81 10.16 8.46
N VAL A 240 15.29 9.39 9.41
CA VAL A 240 13.85 9.16 9.59
C VAL A 240 13.39 9.69 10.94
N ASP A 241 12.55 10.73 10.90
CA ASP A 241 12.09 11.50 12.08
C ASP A 241 10.79 10.98 12.70
N TRP A 242 10.27 9.81 12.30
CA TRP A 242 8.99 9.35 12.86
C TRP A 242 9.14 8.90 14.31
N ASP A 243 8.10 9.14 15.10
CA ASP A 243 8.00 8.61 16.45
C ASP A 243 7.55 7.14 16.44
N LEU A 244 8.10 6.35 17.37
CA LEU A 244 7.70 4.96 17.64
C LEU A 244 6.22 4.82 17.99
N ASP A 245 5.60 5.85 18.57
CA ASP A 245 4.16 5.90 18.87
C ASP A 245 3.27 5.64 17.66
N VAL A 246 3.80 5.85 16.44
CA VAL A 246 3.08 5.56 15.19
C VAL A 246 2.93 4.04 14.97
N ALA A 247 3.86 3.25 15.47
CA ALA A 247 3.84 1.79 15.36
C ALA A 247 2.96 1.11 16.44
N GLU A 248 2.46 1.84 17.43
CA GLU A 248 1.60 1.35 18.49
C GLU A 248 0.12 1.68 18.27
N LYS A 249 -0.78 0.85 18.81
CA LYS A 249 -2.25 1.07 18.67
C LYS A 249 -2.77 2.28 19.46
N GLY A 250 -1.98 2.86 20.35
CA GLY A 250 -2.35 4.08 21.09
C GLY A 250 -3.67 3.96 21.89
N GLY A 251 -3.95 2.77 22.45
CA GLY A 251 -5.19 2.50 23.21
C GLY A 251 -6.40 2.08 22.35
N TYR A 252 -6.28 2.06 21.02
CA TYR A 252 -7.33 1.53 20.15
C TYR A 252 -7.27 -0.01 20.07
N PRO A 253 -8.40 -0.70 19.86
CA PRO A 253 -8.44 -2.16 19.76
C PRO A 253 -7.69 -2.68 18.51
N ASP A 254 -7.65 -1.91 17.45
CA ASP A 254 -7.00 -2.23 16.18
C ASP A 254 -6.41 -0.99 15.50
N PHE A 255 -5.46 -1.19 14.59
CA PHE A 255 -4.83 -0.10 13.82
C PHE A 255 -5.82 0.60 12.90
N MET A 256 -6.74 -0.14 12.28
CA MET A 256 -7.72 0.46 11.38
C MET A 256 -8.54 1.54 12.08
N LEU A 257 -9.02 1.29 13.30
CA LEU A 257 -9.76 2.30 14.06
C LEU A 257 -8.91 3.50 14.44
N LYS A 258 -7.66 3.27 14.89
CA LYS A 258 -6.69 4.35 15.15
C LYS A 258 -6.52 5.22 13.90
N GLU A 259 -6.26 4.60 12.77
CA GLU A 259 -6.00 5.29 11.50
C GLU A 259 -7.22 6.04 10.98
N ILE A 260 -8.43 5.52 11.20
CA ILE A 260 -9.67 6.25 10.92
C ILE A 260 -9.77 7.52 11.81
N HIS A 261 -9.35 7.46 13.07
CA HIS A 261 -9.34 8.63 13.98
C HIS A 261 -8.20 9.62 13.68
N GLU A 262 -7.17 9.23 12.96
CA GLU A 262 -6.10 10.12 12.52
C GLU A 262 -6.46 10.97 11.28
N GLN A 263 -7.56 10.67 10.61
CA GLN A 263 -7.98 11.34 9.36
C GLN A 263 -8.13 12.86 9.48
N PRO A 264 -8.68 13.45 10.55
CA PRO A 264 -8.72 14.92 10.70
C PRO A 264 -7.33 15.57 10.65
N ARG A 265 -6.35 14.93 11.31
CA ARG A 265 -4.96 15.39 11.29
C ARG A 265 -4.37 15.28 9.87
N VAL A 266 -4.60 14.16 9.18
CA VAL A 266 -4.12 13.96 7.80
C VAL A 266 -4.65 15.04 6.87
N ILE A 267 -5.92 15.43 6.98
CA ILE A 267 -6.48 16.53 6.20
C ILE A 267 -5.71 17.83 6.47
N ARG A 268 -5.51 18.19 7.73
CA ARG A 268 -4.78 19.42 8.13
C ARG A 268 -3.33 19.39 7.66
N ASP A 269 -2.63 18.28 7.84
CA ASP A 269 -1.21 18.13 7.47
C ASP A 269 -1.01 18.17 5.94
N THR A 270 -1.93 17.57 5.17
CA THR A 270 -1.91 17.62 3.70
C THR A 270 -2.12 19.04 3.18
N LEU A 271 -2.94 19.85 3.85
CA LEU A 271 -3.26 21.23 3.47
C LEU A 271 -2.22 22.25 3.96
N ALA A 272 -1.41 21.89 4.96
CA ALA A 272 -0.46 22.81 5.59
C ALA A 272 0.53 23.39 4.57
N GLY A 273 0.61 24.73 4.49
CA GLY A 273 1.52 25.46 3.59
C GLY A 273 1.06 25.57 2.14
N ARG A 274 -0.12 25.03 1.76
CA ARG A 274 -0.59 24.98 0.36
C ARG A 274 -1.27 26.28 -0.13
N LEU A 275 -1.56 27.22 0.74
CA LEU A 275 -2.16 28.51 0.37
C LEU A 275 -1.20 29.66 0.73
N VAL A 276 -0.52 30.22 -0.24
CA VAL A 276 0.46 31.32 -0.07
C VAL A 276 -0.05 32.57 -0.75
N GLY A 277 -0.14 33.68 -0.04
CA GLY A 277 -0.67 34.95 -0.59
C GLY A 277 -2.11 34.86 -1.12
N GLY A 278 -2.80 33.78 -0.80
CA GLY A 278 -4.17 33.49 -1.23
C GLY A 278 -4.27 32.73 -2.57
N ALA A 279 -3.16 32.34 -3.16
CA ALA A 279 -3.06 31.43 -4.28
C ALA A 279 -2.63 30.04 -3.80
N LEU A 280 -3.02 28.99 -4.51
CA LEU A 280 -2.47 27.67 -4.27
C LEU A 280 -1.03 27.61 -4.78
N SER A 281 -0.15 27.07 -3.93
CA SER A 281 1.22 26.71 -4.25
C SER A 281 1.45 25.25 -3.87
N ILE A 282 1.99 24.47 -4.78
CA ILE A 282 2.40 23.09 -4.57
C ILE A 282 3.84 23.04 -5.07
N ASP A 283 4.77 23.40 -4.19
CA ASP A 283 6.18 23.62 -4.55
C ASP A 283 6.90 22.33 -4.97
N GLU A 284 6.36 21.16 -4.60
CA GLU A 284 6.87 19.85 -5.00
C GLU A 284 6.51 19.47 -6.46
N LEU A 285 5.67 20.27 -7.13
CA LEU A 285 5.41 20.13 -8.56
C LEU A 285 6.42 20.99 -9.32
N ASP A 286 7.46 20.36 -9.83
CA ASP A 286 8.52 21.03 -10.60
C ASP A 286 8.04 21.35 -12.02
N LEU A 287 6.93 22.10 -12.14
CA LEU A 287 6.38 22.61 -13.39
C LEU A 287 6.03 24.10 -13.27
N SER A 288 6.41 24.83 -14.28
CA SER A 288 6.02 26.24 -14.44
C SER A 288 4.51 26.39 -14.67
N VAL A 289 3.99 27.59 -14.38
CA VAL A 289 2.59 27.93 -14.68
C VAL A 289 2.29 27.78 -16.18
N GLU A 290 3.26 28.10 -17.04
CA GLU A 290 3.17 27.97 -18.49
C GLU A 290 3.00 26.50 -18.89
N GLU A 291 3.79 25.58 -18.34
CA GLU A 291 3.69 24.14 -18.61
C GLU A 291 2.35 23.58 -18.11
N LEU A 292 1.94 23.92 -16.89
CA LEU A 292 0.62 23.53 -16.36
C LEU A 292 -0.52 24.08 -17.23
N ASN A 293 -0.36 25.27 -17.81
CA ASN A 293 -1.37 25.86 -18.70
C ASN A 293 -1.45 25.15 -20.06
N LEU A 294 -0.42 24.45 -20.48
CA LEU A 294 -0.45 23.65 -21.71
C LEU A 294 -1.22 22.33 -21.56
N ILE A 295 -1.37 21.81 -20.35
CA ILE A 295 -2.05 20.54 -20.12
C ILE A 295 -3.50 20.61 -20.63
N ASP A 296 -3.85 19.75 -21.57
CA ASP A 296 -5.17 19.67 -22.19
C ASP A 296 -5.93 18.37 -21.90
N ARG A 297 -5.24 17.39 -21.29
CA ARG A 297 -5.81 16.10 -20.87
C ARG A 297 -5.13 15.60 -19.59
N VAL A 298 -5.89 14.96 -18.74
CA VAL A 298 -5.40 14.30 -17.53
C VAL A 298 -5.77 12.80 -17.56
N TYR A 299 -4.80 11.94 -17.29
CA TYR A 299 -5.04 10.56 -16.90
C TYR A 299 -4.68 10.37 -15.42
N ILE A 300 -5.58 9.78 -14.64
CA ILE A 300 -5.27 9.34 -13.28
C ILE A 300 -5.12 7.82 -13.33
N ILE A 301 -3.95 7.31 -12.96
CA ILE A 301 -3.64 5.88 -12.96
C ILE A 301 -3.39 5.40 -11.54
N ALA A 302 -4.07 4.33 -11.16
CA ALA A 302 -3.99 3.80 -9.81
C ALA A 302 -4.58 2.38 -9.72
N CYS A 303 -4.42 1.73 -8.56
CA CYS A 303 -5.03 0.45 -8.21
C CYS A 303 -5.89 0.58 -6.96
N GLY A 304 -6.95 -0.23 -6.84
CA GLY A 304 -7.76 -0.39 -5.63
C GLY A 304 -8.33 0.93 -5.07
N THR A 305 -8.10 1.16 -3.79
CA THR A 305 -8.54 2.37 -3.05
C THR A 305 -8.04 3.67 -3.69
N SER A 306 -6.78 3.68 -4.19
CA SER A 306 -6.22 4.84 -4.89
C SER A 306 -6.94 5.15 -6.21
N TYR A 307 -7.40 4.12 -6.93
CA TYR A 307 -8.24 4.28 -8.11
C TYR A 307 -9.59 4.93 -7.76
N HIS A 308 -10.20 4.58 -6.61
CA HIS A 308 -11.42 5.22 -6.16
C HIS A 308 -11.22 6.71 -5.80
N ALA A 309 -10.07 7.06 -5.22
CA ALA A 309 -9.69 8.47 -5.02
C ALA A 309 -9.57 9.21 -6.38
N GLY A 310 -9.01 8.55 -7.37
CA GLY A 310 -8.94 9.06 -8.75
C GLY A 310 -10.30 9.31 -9.39
N LEU A 311 -11.29 8.43 -9.18
CA LEU A 311 -12.67 8.63 -9.67
C LEU A 311 -13.34 9.87 -9.05
N ILE A 312 -13.07 10.17 -7.79
CA ILE A 312 -13.51 11.41 -7.13
C ILE A 312 -12.87 12.61 -7.82
N ALA A 313 -11.55 12.56 -7.99
CA ALA A 313 -10.78 13.65 -8.60
C ALA A 313 -11.16 13.93 -10.05
N LYS A 314 -11.48 12.91 -10.83
CA LYS A 314 -12.01 13.08 -12.20
C LYS A 314 -13.18 14.05 -12.23
N ASN A 315 -14.16 13.88 -11.35
CA ASN A 315 -15.32 14.79 -11.27
C ASN A 315 -14.90 16.23 -10.95
N LEU A 316 -13.90 16.42 -10.07
CA LEU A 316 -13.42 17.73 -9.66
C LEU A 316 -12.61 18.41 -10.78
N ILE A 317 -11.72 17.70 -11.45
CA ILE A 317 -10.89 18.23 -12.54
C ILE A 317 -11.78 18.64 -13.71
N GLU A 318 -12.69 17.78 -14.16
CA GLU A 318 -13.62 18.11 -15.24
C GLU A 318 -14.58 19.24 -14.85
N GLY A 319 -15.06 19.23 -13.59
CA GLY A 319 -15.96 20.25 -13.07
C GLY A 319 -15.34 21.64 -12.95
N TRP A 320 -14.13 21.73 -12.42
CA TRP A 320 -13.47 23.00 -12.09
C TRP A 320 -12.47 23.47 -13.13
N ALA A 321 -11.55 22.60 -13.56
CA ALA A 321 -10.52 22.97 -14.52
C ALA A 321 -11.01 22.90 -15.97
N ARG A 322 -12.11 22.17 -16.22
CA ARG A 322 -12.67 21.95 -17.57
C ARG A 322 -11.68 21.27 -18.53
N ILE A 323 -10.85 20.38 -17.97
CA ILE A 323 -9.92 19.55 -18.72
C ILE A 323 -10.49 18.13 -18.74
N PRO A 324 -10.57 17.46 -19.91
CA PRO A 324 -10.94 16.04 -19.99
C PRO A 324 -10.05 15.20 -19.07
N CYS A 325 -10.67 14.38 -18.23
CA CYS A 325 -9.96 13.53 -17.26
C CYS A 325 -10.47 12.10 -17.35
N GLU A 326 -9.56 11.16 -17.54
CA GLU A 326 -9.85 9.74 -17.44
C GLU A 326 -9.17 9.17 -16.19
N CYS A 327 -9.87 8.25 -15.52
CA CYS A 327 -9.31 7.54 -14.37
C CYS A 327 -9.32 6.05 -14.68
N GLU A 328 -8.15 5.41 -14.64
CA GLU A 328 -7.97 4.05 -15.09
C GLU A 328 -7.22 3.19 -14.07
N VAL A 329 -7.51 1.90 -14.09
CA VAL A 329 -6.73 0.91 -13.36
C VAL A 329 -5.36 0.77 -14.04
N ALA A 330 -4.29 0.86 -13.25
CA ALA A 330 -2.93 0.94 -13.79
C ALA A 330 -2.53 -0.29 -14.61
N SER A 331 -2.98 -1.51 -14.20
CA SER A 331 -2.73 -2.75 -14.94
C SER A 331 -3.30 -2.71 -16.37
N GLU A 332 -4.47 -2.07 -16.57
CA GLU A 332 -5.12 -2.01 -17.87
C GLU A 332 -4.60 -0.86 -18.75
N PHE A 333 -4.21 0.27 -18.11
CA PHE A 333 -3.76 1.46 -18.79
C PHE A 333 -2.62 1.19 -19.78
N ARG A 334 -1.59 0.46 -19.36
CA ARG A 334 -0.41 0.20 -20.21
C ARG A 334 -0.75 -0.68 -21.43
N TYR A 335 -1.63 -1.68 -21.25
CA TYR A 335 -1.91 -2.66 -22.30
C TYR A 335 -2.89 -2.15 -23.36
N ARG A 336 -3.76 -1.21 -23.02
CA ARG A 336 -4.69 -0.63 -24.00
C ARG A 336 -4.03 0.42 -24.95
N ASN A 337 -2.75 0.73 -24.76
CA ASN A 337 -2.01 1.70 -25.55
C ASN A 337 -2.69 3.10 -25.58
N PRO A 338 -2.72 3.82 -24.43
CA PRO A 338 -3.45 5.09 -24.30
C PRO A 338 -2.93 6.15 -25.25
N ILE A 339 -3.82 7.09 -25.65
CA ILE A 339 -3.45 8.24 -26.48
C ILE A 339 -2.80 9.28 -25.59
N ILE A 340 -1.49 9.40 -25.68
CA ILE A 340 -0.65 10.33 -24.93
C ILE A 340 -0.03 11.34 -25.88
N THR A 341 0.00 12.59 -25.45
CA THR A 341 0.63 13.72 -26.16
C THR A 341 1.54 14.46 -25.17
N PRO A 342 2.44 15.34 -25.63
CA PRO A 342 3.26 16.16 -24.74
C PRO A 342 2.47 17.11 -23.82
N THR A 343 1.19 17.34 -24.10
CA THR A 343 0.25 18.14 -23.28
C THR A 343 -0.60 17.27 -22.34
N THR A 344 -0.35 15.96 -22.31
CA THR A 344 -1.01 15.03 -21.39
C THR A 344 -0.30 15.02 -20.04
N LEU A 345 -1.08 15.20 -18.97
CA LEU A 345 -0.64 14.96 -17.59
C LEU A 345 -1.11 13.58 -17.14
N VAL A 346 -0.18 12.75 -16.68
CA VAL A 346 -0.50 11.49 -16.01
C VAL A 346 -0.29 11.67 -14.52
N VAL A 347 -1.32 11.39 -13.71
CA VAL A 347 -1.28 11.46 -12.26
C VAL A 347 -1.29 10.04 -11.71
N ALA A 348 -0.16 9.61 -11.18
CA ALA A 348 0.02 8.28 -10.61
C ALA A 348 -0.25 8.30 -9.10
N VAL A 349 -1.22 7.52 -8.62
CA VAL A 349 -1.61 7.53 -7.21
C VAL A 349 -1.32 6.18 -6.58
N SER A 350 -0.47 6.18 -5.55
CA SER A 350 -0.12 4.97 -4.80
C SER A 350 0.23 5.33 -3.35
N GLN A 351 -0.40 4.67 -2.37
CA GLN A 351 -0.10 4.91 -0.95
C GLN A 351 1.36 4.58 -0.62
N SER A 352 1.83 3.39 -0.99
CA SER A 352 3.21 2.95 -0.75
C SER A 352 4.22 3.56 -1.72
N GLY A 353 3.74 3.96 -2.91
CA GLY A 353 4.61 4.34 -4.02
C GLY A 353 5.44 3.18 -4.61
N GLU A 354 5.04 1.93 -4.32
CA GLU A 354 5.75 0.70 -4.72
C GLU A 354 4.89 -0.23 -5.57
N THR A 355 3.66 0.17 -5.93
CA THR A 355 2.72 -0.67 -6.69
C THR A 355 3.28 -0.94 -8.09
N ALA A 356 3.54 -2.23 -8.40
CA ALA A 356 4.20 -2.64 -9.64
C ALA A 356 3.48 -2.13 -10.89
N ASP A 357 2.18 -2.38 -11.01
CA ASP A 357 1.36 -1.90 -12.14
C ASP A 357 1.42 -0.38 -12.31
N THR A 358 1.41 0.37 -11.20
CA THR A 358 1.47 1.84 -11.25
C THR A 358 2.82 2.31 -11.76
N LEU A 359 3.92 1.69 -11.32
CA LEU A 359 5.27 2.00 -11.78
C LEU A 359 5.44 1.66 -13.27
N ALA A 360 4.97 0.50 -13.70
CA ALA A 360 5.02 0.10 -15.10
C ALA A 360 4.22 1.07 -15.99
N ALA A 361 3.07 1.53 -15.52
CA ALA A 361 2.26 2.52 -16.24
C ALA A 361 2.92 3.92 -16.28
N ILE A 362 3.64 4.35 -15.23
CA ILE A 362 4.47 5.56 -15.22
C ILE A 362 5.53 5.48 -16.32
N ARG A 363 6.29 4.39 -16.35
CA ARG A 363 7.38 4.18 -17.32
C ARG A 363 6.85 4.21 -18.77
N ASP A 364 5.74 3.52 -19.04
CA ASP A 364 5.08 3.56 -20.36
C ASP A 364 4.61 4.96 -20.73
N ALA A 365 3.99 5.70 -19.83
CA ALA A 365 3.54 7.06 -20.06
C ALA A 365 4.69 8.02 -20.36
N ARG A 366 5.81 7.92 -19.65
CA ARG A 366 7.02 8.73 -19.87
C ARG A 366 7.67 8.44 -21.22
N VAL A 367 7.78 7.17 -21.62
CA VAL A 367 8.30 6.80 -22.95
C VAL A 367 7.45 7.40 -24.06
N LYS A 368 6.14 7.56 -23.85
CA LYS A 368 5.20 8.21 -24.78
C LYS A 368 5.20 9.74 -24.71
N GLY A 369 5.97 10.34 -23.81
CA GLY A 369 6.18 11.78 -23.69
C GLY A 369 5.22 12.52 -22.76
N ALA A 370 4.46 11.82 -21.89
CA ALA A 370 3.64 12.45 -20.86
C ALA A 370 4.49 13.11 -19.77
N ARG A 371 3.96 14.17 -19.16
CA ARG A 371 4.40 14.60 -17.82
C ARG A 371 3.73 13.72 -16.77
N VAL A 372 4.46 13.31 -15.74
CA VAL A 372 3.96 12.43 -14.70
C VAL A 372 4.05 13.07 -13.33
N PHE A 373 2.92 13.13 -12.60
CA PHE A 373 2.87 13.52 -11.20
C PHE A 373 2.55 12.33 -10.31
N GLY A 374 3.34 12.17 -9.25
CA GLY A 374 3.11 11.18 -8.22
C GLY A 374 2.28 11.74 -7.07
N ILE A 375 1.32 10.97 -6.57
CA ILE A 375 0.69 11.21 -5.27
C ILE A 375 0.96 9.98 -4.41
N THR A 376 1.79 10.15 -3.37
CA THR A 376 2.22 9.04 -2.52
C THR A 376 2.34 9.48 -1.07
N ASN A 377 2.36 8.51 -0.15
CA ASN A 377 2.59 8.78 1.27
C ASN A 377 4.05 8.57 1.68
N VAL A 378 4.81 7.79 0.91
CA VAL A 378 6.18 7.41 1.27
C VAL A 378 7.19 8.28 0.52
N VAL A 379 7.94 9.06 1.30
CA VAL A 379 9.01 9.93 0.77
C VAL A 379 10.11 9.07 0.16
N GLY A 380 10.56 9.43 -1.06
CA GLY A 380 11.62 8.71 -1.76
C GLY A 380 11.20 7.34 -2.32
N SER A 381 9.89 7.01 -2.34
CA SER A 381 9.39 5.80 -2.97
C SER A 381 9.66 5.77 -4.49
N PRO A 382 9.62 4.59 -5.13
CA PRO A 382 9.80 4.50 -6.58
C PRO A 382 8.88 5.42 -7.39
N VAL A 383 7.59 5.50 -7.06
CA VAL A 383 6.66 6.46 -7.70
C VAL A 383 7.16 7.90 -7.55
N ALA A 384 7.66 8.27 -6.36
CA ALA A 384 8.19 9.62 -6.14
C ALA A 384 9.45 9.90 -6.98
N ARG A 385 10.34 8.92 -7.12
CA ARG A 385 11.59 9.08 -7.90
C ARG A 385 11.37 9.08 -9.39
N GLU A 386 10.37 8.34 -9.88
CA GLU A 386 10.08 8.21 -11.30
C GLU A 386 9.06 9.25 -11.82
N SER A 387 8.55 10.13 -10.96
CA SER A 387 7.65 11.22 -11.32
C SER A 387 8.41 12.54 -11.54
N ASP A 388 7.88 13.42 -12.41
CA ASP A 388 8.44 14.76 -12.66
C ASP A 388 8.08 15.74 -11.53
N GLY A 389 7.12 15.39 -10.66
CA GLY A 389 6.74 16.12 -9.47
C GLY A 389 5.90 15.24 -8.56
N VAL A 390 5.86 15.52 -7.26
CA VAL A 390 5.21 14.67 -6.25
C VAL A 390 4.40 15.49 -5.26
N ILE A 391 3.22 15.03 -4.90
CA ILE A 391 2.47 15.52 -3.74
C ILE A 391 2.46 14.42 -2.68
N TYR A 392 3.02 14.71 -1.50
CA TYR A 392 2.98 13.80 -0.37
C TYR A 392 1.72 13.99 0.45
N THR A 393 1.02 12.89 0.75
CA THR A 393 -0.26 12.93 1.50
C THR A 393 -0.07 13.19 3.00
N LYS A 394 1.17 13.13 3.49
CA LYS A 394 1.53 13.38 4.90
C LYS A 394 0.67 12.60 5.91
N ALA A 395 0.19 11.41 5.51
CA ALA A 395 -0.67 10.58 6.33
C ALA A 395 0.09 9.78 7.40
N ASN A 396 1.42 9.97 7.52
CA ASN A 396 2.29 9.11 8.31
C ASN A 396 2.15 7.64 7.93
N LYS A 397 2.73 6.73 8.71
CA LYS A 397 2.65 5.30 8.41
C LYS A 397 1.22 4.77 8.62
N GLU A 398 0.73 3.98 7.69
CA GLU A 398 -0.54 3.25 7.73
C GLU A 398 -0.25 1.75 7.78
N ILE A 399 -0.68 1.08 8.84
CA ILE A 399 -0.32 -0.32 9.17
C ILE A 399 -1.44 -1.28 8.79
N ALA A 400 -2.70 -0.93 9.08
CA ALA A 400 -3.84 -1.74 8.67
C ALA A 400 -3.79 -1.99 7.16
N VAL A 401 -4.02 -3.23 6.74
CA VAL A 401 -3.94 -3.63 5.32
C VAL A 401 -4.94 -2.82 4.48
N ALA A 402 -6.19 -2.72 4.94
CA ALA A 402 -7.21 -1.89 4.30
C ALA A 402 -6.91 -0.41 4.50
N SER A 403 -6.69 0.32 3.42
CA SER A 403 -6.35 1.76 3.46
C SER A 403 -7.54 2.61 3.91
N THR A 404 -7.28 3.58 4.80
CA THR A 404 -8.28 4.52 5.35
C THR A 404 -7.79 5.96 5.32
N LYS A 405 -6.85 6.33 6.18
CA LYS A 405 -6.31 7.70 6.27
C LYS A 405 -5.54 8.12 5.02
N SER A 406 -4.80 7.19 4.41
CA SER A 406 -4.08 7.48 3.17
C SER A 406 -5.03 7.76 2.01
N PHE A 407 -6.18 7.07 1.94
CA PHE A 407 -7.23 7.38 0.97
C PHE A 407 -7.72 8.82 1.11
N LEU A 408 -8.05 9.28 2.33
CA LEU A 408 -8.46 10.67 2.53
C LEU A 408 -7.33 11.66 2.16
N GLY A 409 -6.09 11.37 2.53
CA GLY A 409 -4.94 12.17 2.11
C GLY A 409 -4.81 12.26 0.58
N GLN A 410 -5.06 11.16 -0.14
CA GLN A 410 -5.08 11.14 -1.60
C GLN A 410 -6.24 11.98 -2.17
N VAL A 411 -7.45 11.86 -1.62
CA VAL A 411 -8.61 12.67 -2.05
C VAL A 411 -8.33 14.16 -1.84
N VAL A 412 -7.76 14.55 -0.71
CA VAL A 412 -7.38 15.96 -0.42
C VAL A 412 -6.30 16.43 -1.40
N SER A 413 -5.23 15.64 -1.62
CA SER A 413 -4.14 15.97 -2.55
C SER A 413 -4.64 16.14 -3.99
N LEU A 414 -5.49 15.23 -4.45
CA LEU A 414 -6.13 15.29 -5.76
C LEU A 414 -7.08 16.49 -5.88
N THR A 415 -7.77 16.86 -4.80
CA THR A 415 -8.62 18.05 -4.75
C THR A 415 -7.79 19.31 -4.90
N LEU A 416 -6.64 19.40 -4.23
CA LEU A 416 -5.68 20.50 -4.39
C LEU A 416 -5.18 20.60 -5.83
N LEU A 417 -4.85 19.47 -6.47
CA LEU A 417 -4.43 19.43 -7.86
C LEU A 417 -5.54 19.94 -8.80
N ALA A 418 -6.79 19.51 -8.60
CA ALA A 418 -7.93 20.00 -9.36
C ALA A 418 -8.14 21.52 -9.23
N MET A 419 -7.98 22.04 -8.00
CA MET A 419 -8.04 23.48 -7.73
C MET A 419 -6.87 24.24 -8.39
N LEU A 420 -5.64 23.69 -8.34
CA LEU A 420 -4.45 24.27 -8.98
C LEU A 420 -4.63 24.34 -10.50
N LEU A 421 -5.03 23.26 -11.13
CA LEU A 421 -5.30 23.24 -12.57
C LEU A 421 -6.38 24.27 -12.95
N ALA A 422 -7.45 24.37 -12.15
CA ALA A 422 -8.51 25.36 -12.37
C ALA A 422 -8.03 26.81 -12.17
N GLN A 423 -7.13 27.05 -11.21
CA GLN A 423 -6.46 28.33 -10.99
C GLN A 423 -5.62 28.72 -12.20
N VAL A 424 -4.73 27.84 -12.65
CA VAL A 424 -3.82 28.07 -13.78
C VAL A 424 -4.60 28.29 -15.07
N LYS A 425 -5.65 27.49 -15.32
CA LYS A 425 -6.56 27.67 -16.47
C LYS A 425 -7.46 28.89 -16.38
N GLY A 426 -7.37 29.68 -15.30
CA GLY A 426 -8.23 30.85 -15.09
C GLY A 426 -9.72 30.54 -14.95
N LYS A 427 -10.08 29.28 -14.63
CA LYS A 427 -11.47 28.84 -14.45
C LYS A 427 -12.00 29.16 -13.06
N LEU A 428 -11.13 29.23 -12.07
CA LEU A 428 -11.45 29.68 -10.71
C LEU A 428 -10.67 30.96 -10.39
N LYS A 429 -11.39 31.97 -9.89
CA LYS A 429 -10.79 33.21 -9.42
C LYS A 429 -10.19 33.05 -8.02
N MET A 430 -9.28 33.90 -7.63
CA MET A 430 -8.59 33.86 -6.32
C MET A 430 -9.52 33.79 -5.12
N ASN A 431 -10.62 34.53 -5.14
CA ASN A 431 -11.62 34.50 -4.07
C ASN A 431 -12.36 33.17 -4.00
N GLN A 432 -12.61 32.51 -5.12
CA GLN A 432 -13.22 31.17 -5.18
C GLN A 432 -12.24 30.11 -4.69
N ILE A 433 -10.95 30.20 -5.03
CA ILE A 433 -9.89 29.33 -4.52
C ILE A 433 -9.82 29.43 -2.99
N ARG A 434 -9.78 30.66 -2.43
CA ARG A 434 -9.75 30.87 -0.99
C ARG A 434 -10.98 30.28 -0.27
N LEU A 435 -12.15 30.44 -0.87
CA LEU A 435 -13.39 29.88 -0.31
C LEU A 435 -13.35 28.35 -0.33
N LEU A 436 -13.03 27.75 -1.47
CA LEU A 436 -12.95 26.28 -1.61
C LEU A 436 -11.88 25.70 -0.68
N PHE A 437 -10.71 26.35 -0.57
CA PHE A 437 -9.64 25.91 0.35
C PHE A 437 -10.09 25.93 1.81
N ARG A 438 -10.81 26.98 2.23
CA ARG A 438 -11.37 27.05 3.58
C ARG A 438 -12.39 25.92 3.82
N GLU A 439 -13.37 25.77 2.92
CA GLU A 439 -14.37 24.71 3.03
C GLU A 439 -13.75 23.30 3.01
N LEU A 440 -12.65 23.11 2.26
CA LEU A 440 -11.87 21.87 2.27
C LEU A 440 -11.18 21.68 3.63
N ALA A 441 -10.59 22.72 4.20
CA ALA A 441 -9.97 22.67 5.52
C ALA A 441 -11.00 22.38 6.64
N ASP A 442 -12.18 22.99 6.55
CA ASP A 442 -13.28 22.76 7.49
C ASP A 442 -13.76 21.29 7.51
N THR A 443 -13.45 20.51 6.47
CA THR A 443 -13.79 19.07 6.47
C THR A 443 -13.08 18.29 7.56
N ALA A 444 -11.93 18.74 8.06
CA ALA A 444 -11.25 18.11 9.19
C ALA A 444 -12.12 18.13 10.47
N ASP A 445 -12.72 19.28 10.78
CA ASP A 445 -13.60 19.43 11.93
C ASP A 445 -14.92 18.66 11.73
N GLN A 446 -15.42 18.59 10.50
CA GLN A 446 -16.58 17.76 10.15
C GLN A 446 -16.30 16.26 10.37
N VAL A 447 -15.10 15.80 10.02
CA VAL A 447 -14.69 14.40 10.27
C VAL A 447 -14.57 14.14 11.77
N GLU A 448 -14.04 15.06 12.57
CA GLU A 448 -14.02 14.92 14.05
C GLU A 448 -15.43 14.76 14.61
N ARG A 449 -16.40 15.55 14.13
CA ARG A 449 -17.80 15.39 14.54
C ARG A 449 -18.38 14.03 14.16
N ILE A 450 -18.13 13.55 12.95
CA ILE A 450 -18.57 12.22 12.51
C ILE A 450 -18.02 11.14 13.44
N LEU A 451 -16.73 11.19 13.76
CA LEU A 451 -16.07 10.23 14.65
C LEU A 451 -16.67 10.23 16.07
N ALA A 452 -17.10 11.40 16.55
CA ALA A 452 -17.69 11.56 17.88
C ALA A 452 -19.18 11.13 17.92
N GLU A 453 -19.95 11.41 16.88
CA GLU A 453 -21.42 11.38 16.93
C GLU A 453 -22.03 10.15 16.25
N CYS A 454 -21.40 9.56 15.20
CA CYS A 454 -22.02 8.54 14.37
C CYS A 454 -21.98 7.12 14.93
N LYS A 455 -21.20 6.85 15.98
CA LYS A 455 -20.94 5.50 16.50
C LYS A 455 -22.22 4.69 16.78
N PRO A 456 -23.25 5.20 17.49
CA PRO A 456 -24.45 4.42 17.79
C PRO A 456 -25.21 3.96 16.52
N ALA A 457 -25.39 4.87 15.55
CA ALA A 457 -26.09 4.56 14.30
C ALA A 457 -25.29 3.56 13.44
N ILE A 458 -23.97 3.64 13.47
CA ILE A 458 -23.07 2.69 12.78
C ILE A 458 -23.16 1.30 13.40
N GLU A 459 -23.13 1.18 14.73
CA GLU A 459 -23.25 -0.10 15.44
C GLU A 459 -24.61 -0.76 15.19
N GLU A 460 -25.69 0.00 15.19
CA GLU A 460 -27.04 -0.48 14.87
C GLU A 460 -27.11 -1.03 13.43
N ALA A 461 -26.67 -0.26 12.45
CA ALA A 461 -26.64 -0.67 11.06
C ALA A 461 -25.73 -1.89 10.82
N ALA A 462 -24.58 -1.94 11.51
CA ALA A 462 -23.66 -3.06 11.41
C ALA A 462 -24.26 -4.36 11.92
N LEU A 463 -24.99 -4.33 13.04
CA LEU A 463 -25.69 -5.50 13.59
C LEU A 463 -26.76 -6.01 12.63
N ALA A 464 -27.48 -5.10 11.95
CA ALA A 464 -28.48 -5.48 10.95
C ALA A 464 -27.85 -6.14 9.70
N CYS A 465 -26.62 -5.73 9.32
CA CYS A 465 -25.94 -6.22 8.12
C CYS A 465 -25.04 -7.46 8.35
N LYS A 466 -24.64 -7.77 9.58
CA LYS A 466 -23.54 -8.72 9.89
C LYS A 466 -23.75 -10.14 9.33
N ASP A 467 -25.02 -10.59 9.27
CA ASP A 467 -25.34 -11.96 8.85
C ASP A 467 -25.68 -12.06 7.34
N ALA A 468 -25.66 -10.93 6.63
CA ALA A 468 -25.87 -10.90 5.20
C ALA A 468 -24.78 -11.68 4.43
N ARG A 469 -25.17 -12.24 3.27
CA ARG A 469 -24.22 -12.93 2.37
C ARG A 469 -23.61 -11.97 1.35
N SER A 470 -24.36 -10.96 0.97
CA SER A 470 -23.95 -9.93 0.01
C SER A 470 -24.61 -8.60 0.34
N ALA A 471 -24.08 -7.51 -0.21
CA ALA A 471 -24.61 -6.16 -0.07
C ALA A 471 -24.37 -5.35 -1.35
N LEU A 472 -25.26 -4.44 -1.67
CA LEU A 472 -25.06 -3.45 -2.72
C LEU A 472 -24.77 -2.08 -2.11
N PHE A 473 -23.75 -1.42 -2.66
CA PHE A 473 -23.46 -0.02 -2.36
C PHE A 473 -23.89 0.83 -3.54
N VAL A 474 -24.64 1.90 -3.25
CA VAL A 474 -25.20 2.74 -4.31
C VAL A 474 -24.99 4.23 -4.02
N GLY A 475 -24.84 4.99 -5.09
CA GLY A 475 -24.75 6.44 -5.05
C GLY A 475 -24.98 7.04 -6.43
N ARG A 476 -25.03 8.37 -6.48
CA ARG A 476 -25.03 9.12 -7.75
C ARG A 476 -24.02 10.26 -7.72
N GLY A 477 -23.48 10.63 -8.88
CA GLY A 477 -22.44 11.67 -8.96
C GLY A 477 -21.25 11.33 -8.06
N MET A 478 -20.91 12.24 -7.15
CA MET A 478 -19.82 12.03 -6.17
C MET A 478 -20.06 10.79 -5.29
N GLY A 479 -21.31 10.57 -4.87
CA GLY A 479 -21.71 9.41 -4.07
C GLY A 479 -21.48 8.07 -4.77
N ALA A 480 -21.50 8.00 -6.10
CA ALA A 480 -21.23 6.77 -6.84
C ALA A 480 -19.73 6.39 -6.79
N ALA A 481 -18.83 7.38 -6.76
CA ALA A 481 -17.39 7.12 -6.59
C ALA A 481 -17.09 6.64 -5.16
N VAL A 482 -17.69 7.28 -4.16
CA VAL A 482 -17.50 6.95 -2.73
C VAL A 482 -18.09 5.58 -2.38
N SER A 483 -19.24 5.21 -2.95
CA SER A 483 -19.88 3.91 -2.70
C SER A 483 -18.98 2.73 -3.13
N ARG A 484 -18.13 2.91 -4.16
CA ARG A 484 -17.13 1.91 -4.57
C ARG A 484 -16.10 1.64 -3.47
N GLU A 485 -15.65 2.71 -2.80
CA GLU A 485 -14.70 2.57 -1.68
C GLU A 485 -15.34 1.87 -0.49
N GLY A 486 -16.57 2.21 -0.13
CA GLY A 486 -17.32 1.51 0.91
C GLY A 486 -17.49 0.01 0.63
N ALA A 487 -17.85 -0.35 -0.59
CA ALA A 487 -17.97 -1.74 -1.02
C ALA A 487 -16.62 -2.48 -0.96
N LEU A 488 -15.52 -1.82 -1.36
CA LEU A 488 -14.19 -2.40 -1.28
C LEU A 488 -13.80 -2.64 0.18
N LYS A 489 -13.94 -1.66 1.07
CA LYS A 489 -13.62 -1.83 2.50
C LYS A 489 -14.41 -2.97 3.12
N LEU A 490 -15.72 -3.06 2.84
CA LEU A 490 -16.54 -4.14 3.41
C LEU A 490 -16.07 -5.52 2.96
N LYS A 491 -15.81 -5.73 1.65
CA LYS A 491 -15.35 -7.03 1.16
C LYS A 491 -13.96 -7.42 1.66
N GLU A 492 -13.05 -6.46 1.78
CA GLU A 492 -11.67 -6.70 2.22
C GLU A 492 -11.60 -7.26 3.64
N ILE A 493 -12.32 -6.66 4.58
CA ILE A 493 -12.14 -6.95 6.01
C ILE A 493 -13.23 -7.85 6.60
N SER A 494 -14.42 -7.95 5.98
CA SER A 494 -15.52 -8.77 6.48
C SER A 494 -15.78 -10.03 5.68
N TYR A 495 -15.18 -10.16 4.48
CA TYR A 495 -15.39 -11.23 3.50
C TYR A 495 -16.86 -11.33 3.01
N LEU A 496 -17.65 -10.30 3.24
CA LEU A 496 -18.99 -10.16 2.71
C LEU A 496 -18.89 -9.72 1.25
N HIS A 497 -19.55 -10.43 0.33
CA HIS A 497 -19.55 -10.04 -1.06
C HIS A 497 -20.28 -8.69 -1.23
N ALA A 498 -19.55 -7.64 -1.53
CA ALA A 498 -20.07 -6.30 -1.68
C ALA A 498 -19.72 -5.72 -3.05
N GLU A 499 -20.71 -5.21 -3.76
CA GLU A 499 -20.54 -4.55 -5.05
C GLU A 499 -21.07 -3.12 -5.00
N SER A 500 -20.59 -2.28 -5.90
CA SER A 500 -21.04 -0.91 -6.02
C SER A 500 -21.49 -0.59 -7.43
N TYR A 501 -22.66 0.05 -7.53
CA TYR A 501 -23.20 0.53 -8.78
C TYR A 501 -23.65 2.00 -8.67
N PRO A 502 -23.51 2.80 -9.74
CA PRO A 502 -24.31 4.01 -9.85
C PRO A 502 -25.80 3.62 -9.70
N ALA A 503 -26.53 4.30 -8.80
CA ALA A 503 -27.89 3.86 -8.45
C ALA A 503 -28.83 3.74 -9.64
N GLY A 504 -28.59 4.49 -10.73
CA GLY A 504 -29.34 4.38 -11.98
C GLY A 504 -29.15 3.05 -12.70
N GLU A 505 -27.95 2.43 -12.56
CA GLU A 505 -27.61 1.16 -13.20
C GLU A 505 -28.24 -0.06 -12.52
N MET A 506 -28.77 0.10 -11.31
CA MET A 506 -29.43 -1.02 -10.60
C MET A 506 -30.52 -1.68 -11.43
N LYS A 507 -31.26 -0.91 -12.21
CA LYS A 507 -32.36 -1.39 -13.08
C LYS A 507 -31.88 -2.28 -14.24
N HIS A 508 -30.60 -2.21 -14.58
CA HIS A 508 -30.00 -2.90 -15.72
C HIS A 508 -29.35 -4.24 -15.36
N GLY A 509 -29.77 -4.84 -14.23
CA GLY A 509 -29.32 -6.16 -13.80
C GLY A 509 -29.24 -6.31 -12.28
N PRO A 510 -28.46 -5.50 -11.55
CA PRO A 510 -28.19 -5.70 -10.12
C PRO A 510 -29.41 -5.77 -9.22
N ILE A 511 -30.49 -5.10 -9.58
CA ILE A 511 -31.77 -5.11 -8.83
C ILE A 511 -32.38 -6.52 -8.71
N ALA A 512 -31.99 -7.45 -9.58
CA ALA A 512 -32.42 -8.84 -9.53
C ALA A 512 -31.87 -9.61 -8.30
N LEU A 513 -30.83 -9.08 -7.65
CA LEU A 513 -30.23 -9.65 -6.44
C LEU A 513 -31.00 -9.27 -5.17
N ILE A 514 -31.89 -8.28 -5.25
CA ILE A 514 -32.62 -7.75 -4.08
C ILE A 514 -33.77 -8.68 -3.73
N ASP A 515 -33.76 -9.20 -2.52
CA ASP A 515 -34.81 -9.94 -1.87
C ASP A 515 -35.10 -9.37 -0.46
N GLU A 516 -35.92 -10.02 0.33
CA GLU A 516 -36.34 -9.55 1.67
C GLU A 516 -35.11 -9.46 2.61
N GLY A 517 -34.89 -8.27 3.15
CA GLY A 517 -33.78 -7.97 4.05
C GLY A 517 -32.42 -7.78 3.38
N PHE A 518 -32.33 -7.77 2.04
CA PHE A 518 -31.06 -7.57 1.33
C PHE A 518 -30.48 -6.17 1.61
N PRO A 519 -29.22 -6.05 2.10
CA PRO A 519 -28.63 -4.76 2.44
C PRO A 519 -28.30 -3.91 1.21
N VAL A 520 -28.83 -2.70 1.15
CA VAL A 520 -28.48 -1.65 0.19
C VAL A 520 -27.92 -0.46 0.98
N ILE A 521 -26.62 -0.23 0.87
CA ILE A 521 -25.92 0.86 1.54
C ILE A 521 -25.83 2.04 0.57
N ALA A 522 -26.46 3.17 0.91
CA ALA A 522 -26.60 4.31 0.03
C ALA A 522 -25.81 5.53 0.50
N VAL A 523 -25.02 6.14 -0.39
CA VAL A 523 -24.42 7.47 -0.16
C VAL A 523 -25.45 8.51 -0.60
N ALA A 524 -26.29 8.95 0.34
CA ALA A 524 -27.47 9.79 0.13
C ALA A 524 -27.25 11.24 0.62
N THR A 525 -26.06 11.79 0.38
CA THR A 525 -25.77 13.19 0.69
C THR A 525 -26.55 14.15 -0.21
N LYS A 526 -26.92 15.33 0.31
CA LYS A 526 -27.60 16.37 -0.48
C LYS A 526 -26.73 16.83 -1.65
N SER A 527 -27.23 16.64 -2.84
CA SER A 527 -26.55 16.91 -4.11
C SER A 527 -27.57 17.25 -5.20
N PRO A 528 -27.15 17.76 -6.36
CA PRO A 528 -28.08 18.01 -7.49
C PRO A 528 -28.82 16.77 -8.00
N VAL A 529 -28.33 15.56 -7.65
CA VAL A 529 -28.91 14.28 -8.08
C VAL A 529 -29.59 13.51 -6.95
N TYR A 530 -29.77 14.13 -5.79
CA TYR A 530 -30.34 13.51 -4.59
C TYR A 530 -31.73 12.90 -4.83
N ASP A 531 -32.67 13.65 -5.43
CA ASP A 531 -34.03 13.16 -5.68
C ASP A 531 -34.06 11.93 -6.60
N LYS A 532 -33.09 11.84 -7.52
CA LYS A 532 -32.94 10.66 -8.39
C LYS A 532 -32.42 9.45 -7.61
N LEU A 533 -31.57 9.68 -6.63
CA LEU A 533 -31.12 8.61 -5.73
C LEU A 533 -32.28 8.11 -4.86
N VAL A 534 -33.03 9.02 -4.23
CA VAL A 534 -34.20 8.66 -3.41
C VAL A 534 -35.19 7.80 -4.20
N SER A 535 -35.49 8.15 -5.45
CA SER A 535 -36.33 7.32 -6.34
C SER A 535 -35.76 5.90 -6.53
N ASN A 536 -34.43 5.75 -6.66
CA ASN A 536 -33.82 4.41 -6.78
C ASN A 536 -33.87 3.63 -5.46
N LEU A 537 -33.81 4.30 -4.30
CA LEU A 537 -33.99 3.64 -3.00
C LEU A 537 -35.44 3.15 -2.81
N GLN A 538 -36.44 3.92 -3.24
CA GLN A 538 -37.83 3.49 -3.24
C GLN A 538 -38.03 2.22 -4.07
N GLU A 539 -37.39 2.11 -5.23
CA GLU A 539 -37.46 0.93 -6.07
C GLU A 539 -36.79 -0.30 -5.40
N SER A 540 -35.72 -0.09 -4.64
CA SER A 540 -35.06 -1.13 -3.85
C SER A 540 -35.92 -1.58 -2.68
N LYS A 541 -36.51 -0.62 -1.95
CA LYS A 541 -37.45 -0.88 -0.84
C LYS A 541 -38.69 -1.66 -1.29
N ALA A 542 -39.23 -1.34 -2.48
CA ALA A 542 -40.38 -2.05 -3.05
C ALA A 542 -40.09 -3.54 -3.33
N ARG A 543 -38.85 -3.99 -3.26
CA ARG A 543 -38.40 -5.38 -3.43
C ARG A 543 -37.88 -6.03 -2.13
N GLY A 544 -38.13 -5.37 -1.00
CA GLY A 544 -37.76 -5.90 0.31
C GLY A 544 -36.34 -5.52 0.77
N ALA A 545 -35.62 -4.62 0.08
CA ALA A 545 -34.31 -4.19 0.52
C ALA A 545 -34.32 -3.57 1.92
N MET A 546 -33.33 -3.90 2.74
CA MET A 546 -32.96 -3.17 3.94
C MET A 546 -32.00 -2.05 3.55
N VAL A 547 -32.43 -0.80 3.66
CA VAL A 547 -31.65 0.37 3.23
C VAL A 547 -30.91 1.01 4.41
N VAL A 548 -29.58 1.11 4.30
CA VAL A 548 -28.73 1.91 5.19
C VAL A 548 -28.28 3.15 4.44
N ALA A 549 -28.63 4.34 4.90
CA ALA A 549 -28.31 5.60 4.22
C ALA A 549 -27.27 6.42 4.99
N ILE A 550 -26.17 6.80 4.32
CA ILE A 550 -25.29 7.88 4.77
C ILE A 550 -25.88 9.18 4.26
N ALA A 551 -26.45 9.99 5.14
CA ALA A 551 -27.28 11.14 4.75
C ALA A 551 -26.79 12.45 5.36
N THR A 552 -27.12 13.57 4.74
CA THR A 552 -26.82 14.90 5.28
C THR A 552 -27.70 15.21 6.49
N GLU A 553 -27.11 15.73 7.54
CA GLU A 553 -27.80 16.19 8.76
C GLU A 553 -29.01 17.08 8.43
N GLY A 554 -30.14 16.83 9.11
CA GLY A 554 -31.40 17.53 8.90
C GLY A 554 -32.23 17.03 7.69
N ASP A 555 -31.83 15.94 7.04
CA ASP A 555 -32.60 15.34 5.98
C ASP A 555 -33.68 14.39 6.54
N GLU A 556 -34.88 14.89 6.75
CA GLU A 556 -36.04 14.09 7.23
C GLU A 556 -36.67 13.25 6.12
N GLU A 557 -36.45 13.61 4.84
CA GLU A 557 -37.04 12.85 3.72
C GLU A 557 -36.43 11.46 3.61
N ILE A 558 -35.12 11.34 3.80
CA ILE A 558 -34.40 10.05 3.70
C ILE A 558 -34.94 9.02 4.70
N ARG A 559 -35.42 9.44 5.88
CA ARG A 559 -36.01 8.55 6.89
C ARG A 559 -37.20 7.76 6.41
N LYS A 560 -37.91 8.26 5.40
CA LYS A 560 -39.05 7.55 4.80
C LYS A 560 -38.61 6.41 3.88
N HIS A 561 -37.36 6.39 3.50
CA HIS A 561 -36.79 5.52 2.46
C HIS A 561 -35.62 4.65 2.91
N ALA A 562 -35.19 4.80 4.16
CA ALA A 562 -34.11 4.03 4.76
C ALA A 562 -34.55 3.43 6.10
N ASP A 563 -34.07 2.22 6.40
CA ASP A 563 -34.29 1.54 7.68
C ASP A 563 -33.31 2.04 8.74
N HIS A 564 -32.08 2.33 8.32
CA HIS A 564 -31.03 2.89 9.16
C HIS A 564 -30.47 4.14 8.49
N VAL A 565 -30.27 5.21 9.26
CA VAL A 565 -29.70 6.47 8.75
C VAL A 565 -28.54 6.90 9.60
N ILE A 566 -27.40 7.09 8.96
CA ILE A 566 -26.17 7.63 9.56
C ILE A 566 -26.03 9.06 9.06
N TYR A 567 -26.28 10.03 9.92
CA TYR A 567 -26.21 11.44 9.57
C TYR A 567 -24.77 11.96 9.63
N ILE A 568 -24.39 12.75 8.62
CA ILE A 568 -23.12 13.45 8.56
C ILE A 568 -23.33 14.95 8.36
N PRO A 569 -22.40 15.80 8.80
CA PRO A 569 -22.51 17.24 8.65
C PRO A 569 -22.69 17.67 7.19
N LYS A 570 -23.40 18.78 6.99
CA LYS A 570 -23.60 19.35 5.66
C LYS A 570 -22.30 19.98 5.15
N VAL A 571 -21.85 19.55 3.99
CA VAL A 571 -20.69 20.10 3.26
C VAL A 571 -21.09 20.41 1.81
N ARG A 572 -20.21 21.12 1.09
CA ARG A 572 -20.34 21.25 -0.36
C ARG A 572 -20.29 19.87 -1.01
N ASP A 573 -21.12 19.61 -2.03
CA ASP A 573 -21.16 18.32 -2.73
C ASP A 573 -19.77 17.85 -3.21
N ALA A 574 -18.92 18.77 -3.69
CA ALA A 574 -17.53 18.47 -4.07
C ALA A 574 -16.66 17.87 -2.95
N PHE A 575 -16.96 18.13 -1.69
CA PHE A 575 -16.24 17.64 -0.52
C PHE A 575 -16.99 16.51 0.22
N SER A 576 -18.19 16.17 -0.24
CA SER A 576 -19.02 15.10 0.35
C SER A 576 -18.31 13.74 0.34
N ALA A 577 -17.41 13.53 -0.60
CA ALA A 577 -16.59 12.32 -0.65
C ALA A 577 -15.72 12.13 0.60
N ILE A 578 -15.15 13.21 1.15
CA ILE A 578 -14.32 13.18 2.36
C ILE A 578 -15.18 12.76 3.57
N THR A 579 -16.31 13.43 3.79
CA THR A 579 -17.16 13.20 4.96
C THR A 579 -17.95 11.90 4.87
N ALA A 580 -18.38 11.46 3.69
CA ALA A 580 -19.13 10.22 3.53
C ALA A 580 -18.26 8.96 3.58
N SER A 581 -16.96 9.06 3.29
CA SER A 581 -16.07 7.89 3.37
C SER A 581 -15.86 7.40 4.80
N VAL A 582 -15.81 8.30 5.77
CA VAL A 582 -15.54 7.97 7.18
C VAL A 582 -16.58 7.03 7.78
N PRO A 583 -17.89 7.31 7.71
CA PRO A 583 -18.91 6.39 8.23
C PRO A 583 -18.96 5.06 7.45
N LEU A 584 -18.59 5.05 6.15
CA LEU A 584 -18.50 3.79 5.40
C LEU A 584 -17.34 2.92 5.87
N GLN A 585 -16.18 3.52 6.19
CA GLN A 585 -15.03 2.82 6.78
C GLN A 585 -15.39 2.26 8.17
N LEU A 586 -16.04 3.08 9.01
CA LEU A 586 -16.49 2.66 10.34
C LEU A 586 -17.55 1.55 10.26
N LEU A 587 -18.50 1.64 9.32
CA LEU A 587 -19.52 0.62 9.11
C LEU A 587 -18.92 -0.70 8.66
N ALA A 588 -18.00 -0.67 7.68
CA ALA A 588 -17.29 -1.86 7.23
C ALA A 588 -16.52 -2.53 8.37
N ARG A 589 -15.79 -1.72 9.18
CA ARG A 589 -15.10 -2.22 10.37
C ARG A 589 -16.06 -2.81 11.41
N ALA A 590 -17.15 -2.13 11.72
CA ALA A 590 -18.13 -2.59 12.71
C ALA A 590 -18.76 -3.94 12.30
N ILE A 591 -19.10 -4.10 11.01
CA ILE A 591 -19.60 -5.37 10.45
C ILE A 591 -18.52 -6.46 10.58
N ALA A 592 -17.27 -6.17 10.22
CA ALA A 592 -16.17 -7.13 10.29
C ALA A 592 -15.91 -7.60 11.73
N VAL A 593 -15.87 -6.67 12.69
CA VAL A 593 -15.71 -6.99 14.12
C VAL A 593 -16.89 -7.83 14.63
N ALA A 594 -18.14 -7.48 14.25
CA ALA A 594 -19.33 -8.26 14.61
C ALA A 594 -19.33 -9.68 14.02
N ARG A 595 -18.61 -9.90 12.93
CA ARG A 595 -18.37 -11.21 12.29
C ARG A 595 -17.16 -11.95 12.85
N GLY A 596 -16.40 -11.37 13.80
CA GLY A 596 -15.18 -11.96 14.36
C GLY A 596 -13.99 -11.97 13.40
N CYS A 597 -13.95 -11.06 12.42
CA CYS A 597 -12.86 -10.95 11.45
C CYS A 597 -11.71 -10.09 11.99
N ASP A 598 -10.49 -10.42 11.57
CA ASP A 598 -9.30 -9.57 11.81
C ASP A 598 -9.35 -8.40 10.82
N VAL A 599 -9.50 -7.18 11.32
CA VAL A 599 -9.65 -5.98 10.49
C VAL A 599 -8.31 -5.37 10.07
N ASP A 600 -7.24 -5.66 10.80
CA ASP A 600 -5.89 -5.16 10.50
C ASP A 600 -5.18 -6.02 9.46
N GLN A 601 -5.37 -7.36 9.56
CA GLN A 601 -4.72 -8.36 8.71
C GLN A 601 -5.75 -9.32 8.10
N PRO A 602 -6.60 -8.83 7.17
CA PRO A 602 -7.57 -9.68 6.51
C PRO A 602 -6.88 -10.73 5.62
N ARG A 603 -7.43 -11.95 5.60
CA ARG A 603 -6.87 -13.05 4.82
C ARG A 603 -6.73 -12.70 3.34
N ASN A 604 -5.71 -13.25 2.68
CA ASN A 604 -5.44 -13.11 1.25
C ASN A 604 -5.23 -11.66 0.77
N LEU A 605 -4.84 -10.75 1.66
CA LEU A 605 -4.51 -9.37 1.30
C LEU A 605 -3.17 -8.97 1.92
N ALA A 606 -2.42 -8.17 1.19
CA ALA A 606 -1.19 -7.52 1.66
C ALA A 606 -1.32 -6.00 1.52
N LYS A 607 -0.57 -5.25 2.35
CA LYS A 607 -0.64 -3.77 2.38
C LYS A 607 -0.22 -3.12 1.07
N SER A 608 0.73 -3.70 0.36
CA SER A 608 1.20 -3.22 -0.95
C SER A 608 1.40 -4.40 -1.90
N VAL A 609 1.16 -4.18 -3.18
CA VAL A 609 1.37 -5.17 -4.26
C VAL A 609 2.54 -4.69 -5.10
N THR A 610 3.69 -5.36 -4.95
CA THR A 610 4.96 -4.99 -5.60
C THR A 610 5.35 -5.94 -6.73
N VAL A 611 4.48 -6.85 -7.08
CA VAL A 611 4.62 -7.81 -8.17
C VAL A 611 3.41 -7.74 -9.07
N GLU A 612 3.59 -8.00 -10.38
CA GLU A 612 2.51 -8.14 -11.35
C GLU A 612 1.84 -9.52 -11.30
#